data_51b491ec7def140c01e6d8f26232c219
#
_entry.id   51b491ec7def140c01e6d8f26232c219
#
_cell.length_a   1.000
_cell.length_b   1.000
_cell.length_c   1.000
_cell.angle_alpha   90.00
_cell.angle_beta   90.00
_cell.angle_gamma   90.00
#
_symmetry.space_group_name_H-M   'P 1'
#
loop_
_entity.id
_entity.type
_entity.pdbx_description
1 polymer ?
#
loop_
_entity_poly.entity_id
_entity_poly.type
_entity_poly.pdbx_seq_one_letter_code
_entity_poly.pdbx_strand_id
1 'polypeptide(L)'
;IFAAILSWTVGGFVTGAIGTENTLLSAVPSRDMGGFMLNLILGTVCVSLSLPLGIALALGRQSDMPIIKWICVVFIEFVRGVPLITLLFVANVVLAYFLPPGTTFDLILRVIIMITMFSSAYIAEVIRGALAALPRGQYEAADSLGLDYPQAMRLIILPQALKISIPGIVNVAVGLFKDTTLVSVISMFDLVGMIRGPILASTEWNGVYWELFGAAAILFFVVCYGISQYSQWLERELATDHR
;
A
#
# COMPACT_ATOMS: atom_id res chain seq x y z
N ILE A 1 -10.05 -0.93 15.37
CA ILE A 1 -8.85 -1.78 15.26
C ILE A 1 -7.85 -1.11 14.31
N PHE A 2 -8.26 -0.72 13.09
CA PHE A 2 -7.39 -0.08 12.10
C PHE A 2 -6.78 1.24 12.59
N ALA A 3 -7.59 2.12 13.19
CA ALA A 3 -7.13 3.38 13.79
C ALA A 3 -6.17 3.15 14.98
N ALA A 4 -6.38 2.07 15.75
CA ALA A 4 -5.50 1.72 16.86
C ALA A 4 -4.13 1.20 16.38
N ILE A 5 -4.12 0.38 15.33
CA ILE A 5 -2.88 -0.12 14.72
C ILE A 5 -2.11 1.04 14.08
N LEU A 6 -2.81 1.94 13.37
CA LEU A 6 -2.21 3.13 12.77
C LEU A 6 -1.65 4.08 13.83
N SER A 7 -2.40 4.32 14.91
CA SER A 7 -1.96 5.12 16.06
C SER A 7 -0.76 4.50 16.76
N TRP A 8 -0.71 3.18 16.90
CA TRP A 8 0.39 2.47 17.52
C TRP A 8 1.66 2.47 16.65
N THR A 9 1.51 2.22 15.35
CA THR A 9 2.65 2.23 14.41
C THR A 9 3.19 3.63 14.17
N VAL A 10 2.32 4.63 13.98
CA VAL A 10 2.71 6.04 13.81
C VAL A 10 3.23 6.62 15.14
N GLY A 11 2.61 6.29 16.27
CA GLY A 11 3.05 6.71 17.60
C GLY A 11 4.45 6.18 17.94
N GLY A 12 4.71 4.89 17.69
CA GLY A 12 6.03 4.29 17.90
C GLY A 12 7.10 4.88 16.97
N PHE A 13 6.73 5.21 15.73
CA PHE A 13 7.61 5.86 14.77
C PHE A 13 7.94 7.30 15.16
N VAL A 14 6.95 8.06 15.59
CA VAL A 14 7.12 9.47 16.03
C VAL A 14 7.92 9.56 17.33
N THR A 15 7.68 8.67 18.31
CA THR A 15 8.45 8.65 19.55
C THR A 15 9.91 8.23 19.36
N GLY A 16 10.17 7.28 18.45
CA GLY A 16 11.54 6.92 18.05
C GLY A 16 12.29 8.06 17.34
N ALA A 17 11.58 8.88 16.55
CA ALA A 17 12.15 10.04 15.86
C ALA A 17 12.41 11.25 16.79
N ILE A 18 11.69 11.36 17.94
CA ILE A 18 11.77 12.51 18.86
C ILE A 18 12.75 12.27 20.05
N GLY A 19 13.31 11.06 20.17
CA GLY A 19 14.40 10.79 21.13
C GLY A 19 14.04 10.95 22.61
N THR A 20 12.81 10.62 23.03
CA THR A 20 12.42 10.65 24.43
C THR A 20 12.91 9.41 25.17
N GLU A 21 13.96 9.54 25.94
CA GLU A 21 14.65 8.48 26.71
C GLU A 21 13.83 7.80 27.82
N ASN A 22 12.53 8.03 27.94
CA ASN A 22 11.74 7.55 29.08
C ASN A 22 10.48 6.75 28.70
N THR A 23 10.50 6.03 27.59
CA THR A 23 9.41 5.10 27.28
C THR A 23 9.78 3.67 27.66
N LEU A 24 8.83 2.93 28.24
CA LEU A 24 8.91 1.50 28.55
C LEU A 24 9.24 0.61 27.34
N LEU A 25 9.39 1.20 26.15
CA LEU A 25 9.69 0.56 24.89
C LEU A 25 11.08 1.02 24.43
N SER A 26 12.03 0.11 24.38
CA SER A 26 13.33 0.35 23.76
C SER A 26 13.15 0.57 22.24
N ALA A 27 13.83 1.57 21.69
CA ALA A 27 13.87 1.76 20.23
C ALA A 27 14.55 0.55 19.57
N VAL A 28 13.81 -0.16 18.72
CA VAL A 28 14.34 -1.29 17.96
C VAL A 28 14.80 -0.76 16.60
N PRO A 29 16.06 -1.00 16.20
CA PRO A 29 16.52 -0.63 14.86
C PRO A 29 15.66 -1.27 13.77
N SER A 30 15.40 -0.55 12.69
CA SER A 30 14.57 -1.02 11.56
C SER A 30 15.05 -2.34 10.96
N ARG A 31 16.34 -2.63 11.06
CA ARG A 31 16.93 -3.88 10.56
C ARG A 31 16.60 -5.09 11.42
N ASP A 32 16.27 -4.87 12.69
CA ASP A 32 15.91 -5.93 13.63
C ASP A 32 14.40 -6.22 13.61
N MET A 33 13.61 -5.36 12.94
CA MET A 33 12.21 -5.64 12.66
C MET A 33 12.14 -6.63 11.51
N GLY A 34 11.61 -7.83 11.81
CA GLY A 34 11.59 -8.90 10.82
C GLY A 34 10.38 -9.82 10.94
N GLY A 35 10.40 -10.88 10.13
CA GLY A 35 9.36 -11.89 10.12
C GLY A 35 8.02 -11.38 9.58
N PHE A 36 6.96 -12.08 9.94
CA PHE A 36 5.61 -11.78 9.47
C PHE A 36 5.07 -10.42 9.94
N MET A 37 5.55 -9.93 11.09
CA MET A 37 5.19 -8.59 11.59
C MET A 37 5.59 -7.50 10.58
N LEU A 38 6.75 -7.62 9.94
CA LEU A 38 7.18 -6.67 8.91
C LEU A 38 6.23 -6.67 7.71
N ASN A 39 5.81 -7.87 7.23
CA ASN A 39 4.82 -7.97 6.16
C ASN A 39 3.49 -7.31 6.54
N LEU A 40 3.00 -7.50 7.77
CA LEU A 40 1.77 -6.86 8.25
C LEU A 40 1.89 -5.33 8.32
N ILE A 41 2.99 -4.82 8.84
CA ILE A 41 3.24 -3.36 8.94
C ILE A 41 3.30 -2.76 7.52
N LEU A 42 4.13 -3.31 6.64
CA LEU A 42 4.25 -2.81 5.27
C LEU A 42 2.93 -2.91 4.52
N GLY A 43 2.24 -4.05 4.60
CA GLY A 43 0.95 -4.24 3.93
C GLY A 43 -0.11 -3.25 4.40
N THR A 44 -0.28 -3.09 5.72
CA THR A 44 -1.31 -2.19 6.27
C THR A 44 -0.99 -0.71 6.05
N VAL A 45 0.23 -0.28 6.32
CA VAL A 45 0.64 1.12 6.18
C VAL A 45 0.63 1.54 4.72
N CYS A 46 1.25 0.74 3.83
CA CYS A 46 1.35 1.12 2.42
C CYS A 46 -0.02 1.14 1.73
N VAL A 47 -0.91 0.17 1.99
CA VAL A 47 -2.28 0.18 1.43
C VAL A 47 -3.06 1.39 1.93
N SER A 48 -2.96 1.72 3.22
CA SER A 48 -3.66 2.86 3.82
C SER A 48 -3.21 4.19 3.23
N LEU A 49 -1.91 4.38 3.02
CA LEU A 49 -1.36 5.60 2.43
C LEU A 49 -1.58 5.67 0.91
N SER A 50 -1.60 4.52 0.24
CA SER A 50 -1.78 4.48 -1.22
C SER A 50 -3.21 4.80 -1.66
N LEU A 51 -4.21 4.60 -0.80
CA LEU A 51 -5.61 4.90 -1.16
C LEU A 51 -5.85 6.40 -1.40
N PRO A 52 -5.56 7.32 -0.45
CA PRO A 52 -5.73 8.74 -0.69
C PRO A 52 -4.85 9.27 -1.83
N LEU A 53 -3.61 8.75 -1.94
CA LEU A 53 -2.72 9.14 -3.02
C LEU A 53 -3.23 8.64 -4.38
N GLY A 54 -3.77 7.43 -4.44
CA GLY A 54 -4.37 6.87 -5.65
C GLY A 54 -5.62 7.63 -6.10
N ILE A 55 -6.46 8.08 -5.15
CA ILE A 55 -7.60 8.95 -5.45
C ILE A 55 -7.11 10.27 -6.06
N ALA A 56 -6.12 10.92 -5.42
CA ALA A 56 -5.56 12.18 -5.91
C ALA A 56 -4.97 12.04 -7.33
N LEU A 57 -4.23 10.96 -7.58
CA LEU A 57 -3.65 10.66 -8.91
C LEU A 57 -4.75 10.38 -9.96
N ALA A 58 -5.80 9.64 -9.61
CA ALA A 58 -6.91 9.36 -10.52
C ALA A 58 -7.65 10.64 -10.92
N LEU A 59 -7.94 11.51 -9.96
CA LEU A 59 -8.57 12.82 -10.20
C LEU A 59 -7.64 13.76 -10.97
N GLY A 60 -6.35 13.80 -10.62
CA GLY A 60 -5.36 14.60 -11.32
C GLY A 60 -5.19 14.18 -12.79
N ARG A 61 -5.30 12.88 -13.10
CA ARG A 61 -5.28 12.35 -14.48
C ARG A 61 -6.51 12.83 -15.28
N GLN A 62 -7.65 13.09 -14.64
CA GLN A 62 -8.87 13.59 -15.28
C GLN A 62 -8.96 15.11 -15.30
N SER A 63 -8.03 15.81 -14.67
CA SER A 63 -8.04 17.27 -14.59
C SER A 63 -7.94 17.93 -15.97
N ASP A 64 -8.65 19.02 -16.15
CA ASP A 64 -8.56 19.89 -17.31
C ASP A 64 -7.27 20.71 -17.36
N MET A 65 -6.52 20.76 -16.25
CA MET A 65 -5.22 21.43 -16.18
C MET A 65 -4.13 20.54 -16.81
N PRO A 66 -3.56 20.95 -17.96
CA PRO A 66 -2.69 20.07 -18.75
C PRO A 66 -1.42 19.66 -18.00
N ILE A 67 -0.86 20.51 -17.16
CA ILE A 67 0.36 20.22 -16.39
C ILE A 67 0.08 19.13 -15.35
N ILE A 68 -0.99 19.25 -14.57
CA ILE A 68 -1.37 18.28 -13.54
C ILE A 68 -1.67 16.94 -14.18
N LYS A 69 -2.49 16.96 -15.24
CA LYS A 69 -2.82 15.74 -16.01
C LYS A 69 -1.56 15.05 -16.51
N TRP A 70 -0.65 15.78 -17.12
CA TRP A 70 0.59 15.23 -17.67
C TRP A 70 1.46 14.60 -16.57
N ILE A 71 1.67 15.30 -15.45
CA ILE A 71 2.44 14.77 -14.31
C ILE A 71 1.82 13.47 -13.80
N CYS A 72 0.51 13.44 -13.57
CA CYS A 72 -0.19 12.24 -13.08
C CYS A 72 -0.10 11.08 -14.06
N VAL A 73 -0.30 11.35 -15.37
CA VAL A 73 -0.22 10.31 -16.41
C VAL A 73 1.18 9.72 -16.48
N VAL A 74 2.21 10.57 -16.58
CA VAL A 74 3.62 10.11 -16.65
C VAL A 74 3.99 9.31 -15.41
N PHE A 75 3.62 9.78 -14.21
CA PHE A 75 3.88 9.07 -12.97
C PHE A 75 3.20 7.69 -12.95
N ILE A 76 1.91 7.62 -13.25
CA ILE A 76 1.15 6.36 -13.23
C ILE A 76 1.73 5.36 -14.24
N GLU A 77 1.94 5.79 -15.47
CA GLU A 77 2.43 4.90 -16.54
C GLU A 77 3.88 4.44 -16.26
N PHE A 78 4.74 5.35 -15.78
CA PHE A 78 6.12 5.00 -15.43
C PHE A 78 6.18 3.98 -14.29
N VAL A 79 5.47 4.24 -13.19
CA VAL A 79 5.50 3.37 -12.01
C VAL A 79 4.90 2.00 -12.32
N ARG A 80 3.83 1.94 -13.13
CA ARG A 80 3.21 0.67 -13.55
C ARG A 80 4.04 -0.09 -14.60
N GLY A 81 4.89 0.61 -15.33
CA GLY A 81 5.79 0.01 -16.32
C GLY A 81 7.07 -0.59 -15.72
N VAL A 82 7.39 -0.28 -14.46
CA VAL A 82 8.61 -0.75 -13.80
C VAL A 82 8.27 -1.81 -12.75
N PRO A 83 9.00 -2.95 -12.69
CA PRO A 83 8.81 -3.94 -11.64
C PRO A 83 9.09 -3.37 -10.24
N LEU A 84 8.26 -3.75 -9.25
CA LEU A 84 8.43 -3.29 -7.86
C LEU A 84 9.83 -3.58 -7.31
N ILE A 85 10.40 -4.73 -7.63
CA ILE A 85 11.75 -5.09 -7.19
C ILE A 85 12.80 -4.07 -7.64
N THR A 86 12.70 -3.59 -8.88
CA THR A 86 13.61 -2.56 -9.42
C THR A 86 13.46 -1.24 -8.65
N LEU A 87 12.22 -0.84 -8.34
CA LEU A 87 11.94 0.36 -7.55
C LEU A 87 12.52 0.24 -6.13
N LEU A 88 12.44 -0.95 -5.51
CA LEU A 88 13.03 -1.19 -4.20
C LEU A 88 14.56 -1.09 -4.22
N PHE A 89 15.22 -1.59 -5.27
CA PHE A 89 16.67 -1.39 -5.46
C PHE A 89 17.01 0.08 -5.62
N VAL A 90 16.26 0.81 -6.43
CA VAL A 90 16.46 2.25 -6.61
C VAL A 90 16.31 2.98 -5.27
N ALA A 91 15.28 2.65 -4.47
CA ALA A 91 15.08 3.24 -3.15
C ALA A 91 16.25 2.97 -2.19
N ASN A 92 16.76 1.73 -2.21
CA ASN A 92 17.84 1.36 -1.31
C ASN A 92 19.18 1.97 -1.68
N VAL A 93 19.53 1.95 -2.97
CA VAL A 93 20.86 2.35 -3.46
C VAL A 93 20.88 3.81 -3.90
N VAL A 94 19.98 4.20 -4.80
CA VAL A 94 20.02 5.51 -5.46
C VAL A 94 19.65 6.63 -4.51
N LEU A 95 18.61 6.43 -3.68
CA LEU A 95 18.17 7.46 -2.74
C LEU A 95 19.26 7.82 -1.73
N ALA A 96 20.10 6.84 -1.35
CA ALA A 96 21.23 7.10 -0.44
C ALA A 96 22.27 8.06 -1.03
N TYR A 97 22.44 8.09 -2.36
CA TYR A 97 23.37 9.01 -3.02
C TYR A 97 22.85 10.44 -3.15
N PHE A 98 21.53 10.63 -3.14
CA PHE A 98 20.92 11.97 -3.23
C PHE A 98 20.76 12.66 -1.88
N LEU A 99 20.98 11.94 -0.78
CA LEU A 99 20.88 12.53 0.54
C LEU A 99 22.21 13.20 0.94
N PRO A 100 22.15 14.34 1.66
CA PRO A 100 23.33 14.98 2.20
C PRO A 100 24.14 14.02 3.09
N PRO A 101 25.48 14.12 3.08
CA PRO A 101 26.33 13.32 3.97
C PRO A 101 25.92 13.48 5.44
N GLY A 102 25.72 12.35 6.14
CA GLY A 102 25.31 12.35 7.55
C GLY A 102 23.80 12.25 7.80
N THR A 103 22.95 12.29 6.76
CA THR A 103 21.52 11.99 6.92
C THR A 103 21.28 10.49 6.84
N THR A 104 20.86 9.90 7.94
CA THR A 104 20.41 8.50 7.98
C THR A 104 18.91 8.47 7.68
N PHE A 105 18.54 8.17 6.43
CA PHE A 105 17.14 7.94 6.08
C PHE A 105 16.82 6.46 6.33
N ASP A 106 15.92 6.22 7.25
CA ASP A 106 15.57 4.87 7.68
C ASP A 106 15.12 3.98 6.52
N LEU A 107 15.59 2.72 6.51
CA LEU A 107 15.32 1.78 5.42
C LEU A 107 13.84 1.45 5.30
N ILE A 108 13.14 1.27 6.43
CA ILE A 108 11.68 1.00 6.44
C ILE A 108 10.93 2.16 5.78
N LEU A 109 11.30 3.40 6.09
CA LEU A 109 10.64 4.58 5.54
C LEU A 109 10.82 4.68 4.02
N ARG A 110 12.03 4.39 3.51
CA ARG A 110 12.27 4.32 2.05
C ARG A 110 11.37 3.30 1.38
N VAL A 111 11.27 2.12 1.97
CA VAL A 111 10.44 1.02 1.48
C VAL A 111 8.96 1.40 1.51
N ILE A 112 8.48 1.97 2.60
CA ILE A 112 7.09 2.44 2.72
C ILE A 112 6.77 3.46 1.62
N ILE A 113 7.63 4.45 1.39
CA ILE A 113 7.44 5.46 0.34
C ILE A 113 7.32 4.77 -1.04
N MET A 114 8.27 3.89 -1.38
CA MET A 114 8.30 3.27 -2.71
C MET A 114 7.13 2.32 -2.94
N ILE A 115 6.79 1.48 -1.96
CA ILE A 115 5.64 0.58 -2.05
C ILE A 115 4.34 1.40 -2.12
N THR A 116 4.22 2.49 -1.35
CA THR A 116 3.06 3.38 -1.41
C THR A 116 2.92 4.05 -2.78
N MET A 117 4.01 4.57 -3.34
CA MET A 117 4.00 5.15 -4.68
C MET A 117 3.61 4.11 -5.73
N PHE A 118 4.15 2.90 -5.64
CA PHE A 118 3.83 1.80 -6.53
C PHE A 118 2.34 1.44 -6.46
N SER A 119 1.82 1.13 -5.28
CA SER A 119 0.41 0.74 -5.11
C SER A 119 -0.57 1.86 -5.43
N SER A 120 -0.21 3.13 -5.17
CA SER A 120 -1.05 4.27 -5.52
C SER A 120 -1.28 4.41 -7.02
N ALA A 121 -0.28 4.08 -7.84
CA ALA A 121 -0.43 4.10 -9.29
C ALA A 121 -1.43 3.02 -9.79
N TYR A 122 -1.41 1.83 -9.17
CA TYR A 122 -2.38 0.78 -9.49
C TYR A 122 -3.78 1.11 -8.98
N ILE A 123 -3.90 1.64 -7.76
CA ILE A 123 -5.19 2.10 -7.21
C ILE A 123 -5.77 3.24 -8.06
N ALA A 124 -4.94 4.18 -8.51
CA ALA A 124 -5.38 5.26 -9.40
C ALA A 124 -6.02 4.74 -10.68
N GLU A 125 -5.46 3.69 -11.27
CA GLU A 125 -6.00 3.08 -12.49
C GLU A 125 -7.31 2.33 -12.22
N VAL A 126 -7.43 1.64 -11.08
CA VAL A 126 -8.68 1.00 -10.65
C VAL A 126 -9.78 2.04 -10.49
N ILE A 127 -9.50 3.16 -9.80
CA ILE A 127 -10.46 4.26 -9.58
C ILE A 127 -10.80 4.93 -10.92
N ARG A 128 -9.84 5.13 -11.81
CA ARG A 128 -10.09 5.66 -13.16
C ARG A 128 -11.06 4.76 -13.94
N GLY A 129 -10.87 3.45 -13.85
CA GLY A 129 -11.78 2.48 -14.47
C GLY A 129 -13.20 2.58 -13.90
N ALA A 130 -13.32 2.72 -12.57
CA ALA A 130 -14.61 2.88 -11.90
C ALA A 130 -15.31 4.21 -12.27
N LEU A 131 -14.56 5.33 -12.34
CA LEU A 131 -15.08 6.61 -12.80
C LEU A 131 -15.59 6.54 -14.25
N ALA A 132 -14.90 5.80 -15.11
CA ALA A 132 -15.32 5.61 -16.50
C ALA A 132 -16.54 4.69 -16.64
N ALA A 133 -16.81 3.82 -15.68
CA ALA A 133 -17.96 2.92 -15.64
C ALA A 133 -19.25 3.60 -15.18
N LEU A 134 -19.16 4.79 -14.58
CA LEU A 134 -20.34 5.53 -14.15
C LEU A 134 -21.15 6.06 -15.33
N PRO A 135 -22.50 5.95 -15.29
CA PRO A 135 -23.37 6.52 -16.32
C PRO A 135 -23.21 8.03 -16.40
N ARG A 136 -23.18 8.58 -17.62
CA ARG A 136 -23.12 10.04 -17.86
C ARG A 136 -24.25 10.80 -17.18
N GLY A 137 -25.42 10.20 -17.04
CA GLY A 137 -26.56 10.79 -16.34
C GLY A 137 -26.29 11.21 -14.90
N GLN A 138 -25.28 10.62 -14.23
CA GLN A 138 -24.87 11.05 -12.88
C GLN A 138 -24.23 12.46 -12.92
N TYR A 139 -23.44 12.73 -13.94
CA TYR A 139 -22.83 14.04 -14.17
C TYR A 139 -23.87 15.07 -14.57
N GLU A 140 -24.76 14.72 -15.50
CA GLU A 140 -25.86 15.56 -15.97
C GLU A 140 -26.84 15.90 -14.84
N ALA A 141 -27.14 14.95 -13.97
CA ALA A 141 -27.97 15.18 -12.79
C ALA A 141 -27.31 16.14 -11.79
N ALA A 142 -26.00 16.01 -11.56
CA ALA A 142 -25.25 16.93 -10.72
C ALA A 142 -25.26 18.37 -11.27
N ASP A 143 -25.04 18.51 -12.57
CA ASP A 143 -25.09 19.81 -13.27
C ASP A 143 -26.52 20.43 -13.19
N SER A 144 -27.56 19.61 -13.31
CA SER A 144 -28.95 20.05 -13.19
C SER A 144 -29.32 20.57 -11.79
N LEU A 145 -28.60 20.08 -10.76
CA LEU A 145 -28.72 20.56 -9.38
C LEU A 145 -27.89 21.83 -9.12
N GLY A 146 -27.16 22.32 -10.12
CA GLY A 146 -26.31 23.51 -10.00
C GLY A 146 -25.03 23.26 -9.19
N LEU A 147 -24.61 22.02 -9.03
CA LEU A 147 -23.37 21.68 -8.34
C LEU A 147 -22.18 22.01 -9.23
N ASP A 148 -21.18 22.66 -8.66
CA ASP A 148 -19.89 22.82 -9.33
C ASP A 148 -19.12 21.48 -9.40
N TYR A 149 -18.10 21.41 -10.27
CA TYR A 149 -17.32 20.18 -10.47
C TYR A 149 -16.75 19.59 -9.16
N PRO A 150 -16.11 20.34 -8.25
CA PRO A 150 -15.65 19.80 -6.96
C PRO A 150 -16.78 19.26 -6.09
N GLN A 151 -17.94 19.91 -6.07
CA GLN A 151 -19.10 19.47 -5.29
C GLN A 151 -19.71 18.21 -5.89
N ALA A 152 -19.93 18.17 -7.21
CA ALA A 152 -20.41 17.00 -7.93
C ALA A 152 -19.47 15.79 -7.72
N MET A 153 -18.17 16.01 -7.84
CA MET A 153 -17.17 14.97 -7.66
C MET A 153 -17.19 14.46 -6.22
N ARG A 154 -17.17 15.33 -5.22
CA ARG A 154 -17.09 14.94 -3.80
C ARG A 154 -18.36 14.28 -3.28
N LEU A 155 -19.55 14.76 -3.68
CA LEU A 155 -20.82 14.37 -3.09
C LEU A 155 -21.51 13.23 -3.84
N ILE A 156 -21.30 13.12 -5.15
CA ILE A 156 -22.06 12.21 -6.01
C ILE A 156 -21.13 11.19 -6.71
N ILE A 157 -20.16 11.68 -7.48
CA ILE A 157 -19.42 10.87 -8.43
C ILE A 157 -18.38 9.97 -7.73
N LEU A 158 -17.51 10.56 -6.90
CA LEU A 158 -16.42 9.84 -6.24
C LEU A 158 -16.93 8.77 -5.26
N PRO A 159 -17.95 9.00 -4.42
CA PRO A 159 -18.47 7.94 -3.56
C PRO A 159 -19.00 6.74 -4.33
N GLN A 160 -19.67 6.95 -5.45
CA GLN A 160 -20.15 5.86 -6.32
C GLN A 160 -18.99 5.14 -7.00
N ALA A 161 -18.02 5.88 -7.55
CA ALA A 161 -16.82 5.29 -8.15
C ALA A 161 -16.01 4.47 -7.16
N LEU A 162 -15.87 4.93 -5.91
CA LEU A 162 -15.18 4.18 -4.86
C LEU A 162 -15.91 2.88 -4.52
N LYS A 163 -17.24 2.86 -4.45
CA LYS A 163 -18.01 1.62 -4.28
C LYS A 163 -17.70 0.61 -5.39
N ILE A 164 -17.72 1.05 -6.65
CA ILE A 164 -17.41 0.20 -7.81
C ILE A 164 -15.95 -0.28 -7.80
N SER A 165 -15.04 0.51 -7.25
CA SER A 165 -13.61 0.21 -7.23
C SER A 165 -13.17 -0.74 -6.11
N ILE A 166 -14.03 -1.05 -5.12
CA ILE A 166 -13.69 -1.89 -3.96
C ILE A 166 -13.04 -3.22 -4.37
N PRO A 167 -13.61 -4.04 -5.28
CA PRO A 167 -12.99 -5.31 -5.68
C PRO A 167 -11.58 -5.13 -6.24
N GLY A 168 -11.41 -4.12 -7.08
CA GLY A 168 -10.12 -3.79 -7.67
C GLY A 168 -9.10 -3.32 -6.65
N ILE A 169 -9.49 -2.46 -5.71
CA ILE A 169 -8.62 -1.97 -4.62
C ILE A 169 -8.18 -3.14 -3.74
N VAL A 170 -9.09 -4.05 -3.39
CA VAL A 170 -8.74 -5.22 -2.57
C VAL A 170 -7.81 -6.17 -3.32
N ASN A 171 -8.00 -6.38 -4.63
CA ASN A 171 -7.06 -7.15 -5.43
C ASN A 171 -5.66 -6.54 -5.43
N VAL A 172 -5.54 -5.21 -5.53
CA VAL A 172 -4.26 -4.50 -5.39
C VAL A 172 -3.69 -4.71 -3.98
N ALA A 173 -4.51 -4.59 -2.93
CA ALA A 173 -4.07 -4.76 -1.54
C ALA A 173 -3.56 -6.19 -1.26
N VAL A 174 -4.26 -7.22 -1.74
CA VAL A 174 -3.85 -8.63 -1.61
C VAL A 174 -2.57 -8.91 -2.41
N GLY A 175 -2.46 -8.34 -3.61
CA GLY A 175 -1.23 -8.40 -4.42
C GLY A 175 -0.07 -7.78 -3.67
N LEU A 176 -0.24 -6.55 -3.21
CA LEU A 176 0.77 -5.80 -2.46
C LEU A 176 1.21 -6.52 -1.18
N PHE A 177 0.28 -7.11 -0.43
CA PHE A 177 0.62 -7.87 0.77
C PHE A 177 1.56 -9.03 0.47
N LYS A 178 1.37 -9.73 -0.66
CA LYS A 178 2.29 -10.77 -1.12
C LYS A 178 3.63 -10.17 -1.60
N ASP A 179 3.60 -9.04 -2.27
CA ASP A 179 4.78 -8.36 -2.80
C ASP A 179 5.67 -7.75 -1.70
N THR A 180 5.16 -7.63 -0.45
CA THR A 180 6.01 -7.26 0.70
C THR A 180 7.16 -8.25 0.94
N THR A 181 7.07 -9.49 0.44
CA THR A 181 8.16 -10.46 0.51
C THR A 181 9.38 -10.08 -0.33
N LEU A 182 9.23 -9.17 -1.30
CA LEU A 182 10.33 -8.68 -2.13
C LEU A 182 11.34 -7.84 -1.35
N VAL A 183 10.98 -7.35 -0.15
CA VAL A 183 11.90 -6.57 0.68
C VAL A 183 13.09 -7.39 1.18
N SER A 184 13.00 -8.72 1.16
CA SER A 184 14.11 -9.62 1.46
C SER A 184 15.32 -9.39 0.55
N VAL A 185 15.08 -8.94 -0.69
CA VAL A 185 16.14 -8.68 -1.67
C VAL A 185 17.00 -7.46 -1.30
N ILE A 186 16.45 -6.53 -0.53
CA ILE A 186 17.17 -5.35 -0.03
C ILE A 186 17.62 -5.50 1.43
N SER A 187 17.79 -6.75 1.87
CA SER A 187 18.30 -7.11 3.21
C SER A 187 17.37 -6.74 4.38
N MET A 188 16.05 -6.68 4.12
CA MET A 188 15.04 -6.67 5.18
C MET A 188 14.47 -8.09 5.32
N PHE A 189 14.57 -8.66 6.49
CA PHE A 189 14.14 -10.03 6.73
C PHE A 189 12.65 -10.10 7.06
N ASP A 190 11.80 -10.07 6.03
CA ASP A 190 10.40 -10.46 6.15
C ASP A 190 10.26 -11.96 6.51
N LEU A 191 9.06 -12.51 6.56
CA LEU A 191 8.85 -13.92 6.91
C LEU A 191 9.65 -14.86 6.01
N VAL A 192 9.61 -14.65 4.69
CA VAL A 192 10.32 -15.49 3.72
C VAL A 192 11.83 -15.28 3.82
N GLY A 193 12.27 -14.04 4.00
CA GLY A 193 13.68 -13.70 4.21
C GLY A 193 14.25 -14.29 5.50
N MET A 194 13.49 -14.30 6.59
CA MET A 194 13.86 -14.94 7.86
C MET A 194 14.04 -16.45 7.69
N ILE A 195 13.13 -17.11 6.96
CA ILE A 195 13.25 -18.56 6.68
C ILE A 195 14.50 -18.84 5.85
N ARG A 196 14.68 -18.13 4.74
CA ARG A 196 15.80 -18.37 3.79
C ARG A 196 17.17 -18.03 4.35
N GLY A 197 17.24 -17.05 5.22
CA GLY A 197 18.50 -16.57 5.82
C GLY A 197 18.75 -17.19 7.20
N PRO A 198 18.39 -16.46 8.30
CA PRO A 198 18.81 -16.84 9.66
C PRO A 198 18.35 -18.22 10.10
N ILE A 199 17.10 -18.62 9.77
CA ILE A 199 16.53 -19.88 10.27
C ILE A 199 17.20 -21.09 9.60
N LEU A 200 17.25 -21.15 8.27
CA LEU A 200 17.85 -22.28 7.55
C LEU A 200 19.38 -22.31 7.63
N ALA A 201 20.02 -21.22 8.02
CA ALA A 201 21.46 -21.19 8.31
C ALA A 201 21.80 -21.81 9.68
N SER A 202 20.82 -21.96 10.58
CA SER A 202 21.03 -22.59 11.89
C SER A 202 21.10 -24.10 11.78
N THR A 203 21.96 -24.72 12.59
CA THR A 203 22.13 -26.19 12.61
C THR A 203 20.89 -26.92 13.14
N GLU A 204 20.08 -26.26 13.96
CA GLU A 204 18.88 -26.83 14.56
C GLU A 204 17.74 -27.04 13.55
N TRP A 205 17.65 -26.19 12.52
CA TRP A 205 16.58 -26.19 11.52
C TRP A 205 17.04 -26.73 10.15
N ASN A 206 18.21 -27.33 10.10
CA ASN A 206 18.73 -27.90 8.86
C ASN A 206 17.90 -29.12 8.44
N GLY A 207 17.37 -29.09 7.22
CA GLY A 207 16.55 -30.18 6.65
C GLY A 207 15.04 -29.97 6.72
N VAL A 208 14.51 -29.01 7.51
CA VAL A 208 13.06 -28.69 7.62
C VAL A 208 12.61 -27.59 6.65
N TYR A 209 13.19 -27.58 5.46
CA TYR A 209 12.95 -26.53 4.45
C TYR A 209 11.50 -26.47 3.98
N TRP A 210 10.89 -27.61 3.69
CA TRP A 210 9.55 -27.70 3.13
C TRP A 210 8.47 -27.33 4.15
N GLU A 211 8.66 -27.75 5.39
CA GLU A 211 7.74 -27.48 6.49
C GLU A 211 7.66 -25.98 6.78
N LEU A 212 8.79 -25.29 6.80
CA LEU A 212 8.85 -23.86 7.06
C LEU A 212 8.18 -23.05 5.93
N PHE A 213 8.45 -23.37 4.67
CA PHE A 213 7.79 -22.72 3.55
C PHE A 213 6.30 -23.08 3.46
N GLY A 214 5.93 -24.32 3.79
CA GLY A 214 4.54 -24.75 3.90
C GLY A 214 3.78 -23.95 4.95
N ALA A 215 4.35 -23.77 6.14
CA ALA A 215 3.78 -22.97 7.21
C ALA A 215 3.64 -21.49 6.80
N ALA A 216 4.66 -20.91 6.16
CA ALA A 216 4.60 -19.55 5.64
C ALA A 216 3.48 -19.40 4.57
N ALA A 217 3.37 -20.35 3.64
CA ALA A 217 2.33 -20.34 2.62
C ALA A 217 0.92 -20.38 3.22
N ILE A 218 0.70 -21.22 4.25
CA ILE A 218 -0.57 -21.28 4.96
C ILE A 218 -0.88 -19.94 5.65
N LEU A 219 0.10 -19.32 6.29
CA LEU A 219 -0.07 -18.04 6.98
C LEU A 219 -0.46 -16.93 6.00
N PHE A 220 0.24 -16.79 4.88
CA PHE A 220 -0.12 -15.84 3.82
C PHE A 220 -1.50 -16.15 3.25
N PHE A 221 -1.82 -17.42 3.01
CA PHE A 221 -3.13 -17.83 2.51
C PHE A 221 -4.25 -17.41 3.45
N VAL A 222 -4.13 -17.67 4.75
CA VAL A 222 -5.16 -17.30 5.75
C VAL A 222 -5.42 -15.80 5.75
N VAL A 223 -4.37 -14.98 5.73
CA VAL A 223 -4.53 -13.52 5.72
C VAL A 223 -5.14 -13.05 4.40
N CYS A 224 -4.61 -13.48 3.25
CA CYS A 224 -5.14 -13.08 1.94
C CYS A 224 -6.58 -13.54 1.73
N TYR A 225 -6.92 -14.76 2.17
CA TYR A 225 -8.27 -15.30 2.13
C TYR A 225 -9.22 -14.48 3.01
N GLY A 226 -8.80 -14.13 4.23
CA GLY A 226 -9.59 -13.28 5.14
C GLY A 226 -9.88 -11.91 4.53
N ILE A 227 -8.89 -11.26 3.94
CA ILE A 227 -9.06 -9.97 3.25
C ILE A 227 -10.04 -10.12 2.07
N SER A 228 -9.90 -11.18 1.28
CA SER A 228 -10.77 -11.44 0.14
C SER A 228 -12.23 -11.72 0.55
N GLN A 229 -12.45 -12.50 1.62
CA GLN A 229 -13.79 -12.76 2.14
C GLN A 229 -14.45 -11.49 2.71
N TYR A 230 -13.68 -10.67 3.41
CA TYR A 230 -14.14 -9.37 3.90
C TYR A 230 -14.58 -8.44 2.75
N SER A 231 -13.80 -8.42 1.66
CA SER A 231 -14.16 -7.66 0.46
C SER A 231 -15.50 -8.09 -0.13
N GLN A 232 -15.68 -9.40 -0.32
CA GLN A 232 -16.93 -9.94 -0.87
C GLN A 232 -18.14 -9.68 0.04
N TRP A 233 -17.94 -9.68 1.34
CA TRP A 233 -18.98 -9.29 2.29
C TRP A 233 -19.31 -7.80 2.14
N LEU A 234 -18.30 -6.94 2.10
CA LEU A 234 -18.46 -5.49 1.93
C LEU A 234 -19.16 -5.13 0.62
N GLU A 235 -18.78 -5.80 -0.47
CA GLU A 235 -19.43 -5.63 -1.78
C GLU A 235 -20.93 -5.96 -1.73
N ARG A 236 -21.28 -7.06 -1.07
CA ARG A 236 -22.70 -7.46 -0.90
C ARG A 236 -23.48 -6.47 -0.06
N GLU A 237 -22.89 -5.96 1.03
CA GLU A 237 -23.51 -4.98 1.88
C GLU A 237 -23.75 -3.64 1.16
N LEU A 238 -22.77 -3.22 0.36
CA LEU A 238 -22.87 -1.97 -0.41
C LEU A 238 -23.73 -2.10 -1.69
N ALA A 239 -23.94 -3.31 -2.20
CA ALA A 239 -24.79 -3.54 -3.37
C ALA A 239 -26.29 -3.46 -3.04
N THR A 240 -26.68 -3.48 -1.78
CA THR A 240 -28.08 -3.48 -1.35
C THR A 240 -28.81 -2.14 -1.57
N ASP A 241 -28.09 -1.10 -1.95
CA ASP A 241 -28.64 0.25 -2.22
C ASP A 241 -29.34 0.41 -3.59
N HIS A 242 -29.51 -0.68 -4.35
CA HIS A 242 -30.15 -0.65 -5.69
C HIS A 242 -31.45 -1.46 -5.80
N ARG A 243 -32.20 -1.58 -4.69
CA ARG A 243 -33.58 -2.12 -4.72
C ARG A 243 -34.60 -1.04 -4.47
#